data_ebae991584f86ca73a639808c362be63
#
_entry.id   ebae991584f86ca73a639808c362be63
#
_cell.length_a   1.000
_cell.length_b   1.000
_cell.length_c   1.000
_cell.angle_alpha   90.00
_cell.angle_beta   90.00
_cell.angle_gamma   90.00
#
_symmetry.space_group_name_H-M   'P 1'
#
loop_
_entity.id
_entity.type
_entity.pdbx_description
1 polymer ?
#
loop_
_entity_poly.entity_id
_entity_poly.type
_entity_poly.pdbx_seq_one_letter_code
_entity_poly.pdbx_strand_id
1 'polypeptide(L)'
;MGTEYNKLTDDQKRKLITKHYTSKKQSFKQIAEQYNTYANKVRRDAVKFGIDIRSQSDAQKTALSSGRRKHPTKNKQHTEATKAKMGLSHHETRKSESKEKKQQRSNKAKAQWQAMSDIEKSNLRQAAHQALRNSSKTGSKLEKFLLSKLIEAGYKTEFHKEQILSNTKLQIDIYVADTNTAIEVDGPSHFQAVWGNESLARNQKYDQNKNGLIIGKGMRLIRIKQLNDYSDARAKLIFDKLDDLLQGIKNNTISSSQKILHIED
;
A
#
# COMPACT_ATOMS: atom_id res chain seq x y z
N MET A 1 9.87 55.02 -4.07
CA MET A 1 11.20 54.60 -4.53
C MET A 1 11.90 53.87 -3.41
N GLY A 2 12.22 52.59 -3.60
CA GLY A 2 12.85 51.74 -2.56
C GLY A 2 14.27 52.24 -2.29
N THR A 3 14.62 52.26 -1.02
CA THR A 3 15.99 52.62 -0.60
C THR A 3 16.98 51.60 -1.18
N GLU A 4 17.96 52.05 -1.98
CA GLU A 4 18.95 51.18 -2.56
C GLU A 4 19.76 50.45 -1.48
N TYR A 5 19.79 49.15 -1.52
CA TYR A 5 20.48 48.27 -0.57
C TYR A 5 21.93 48.73 -0.27
N ASN A 6 22.59 49.23 -1.29
CA ASN A 6 24.00 49.63 -1.20
C ASN A 6 24.24 50.91 -0.38
N LYS A 7 23.21 51.73 -0.19
CA LYS A 7 23.29 52.98 0.59
C LYS A 7 23.02 52.75 2.08
N LEU A 8 22.64 51.52 2.47
CA LEU A 8 22.33 51.19 3.87
C LEU A 8 23.61 50.91 4.65
N THR A 9 23.63 51.35 5.92
CA THR A 9 24.67 50.94 6.88
C THR A 9 24.58 49.47 7.24
N ASP A 10 25.61 48.88 7.81
CA ASP A 10 25.60 47.46 8.20
C ASP A 10 24.49 47.14 9.20
N ASP A 11 24.24 47.99 10.16
CA ASP A 11 23.13 47.84 11.11
C ASP A 11 21.75 47.87 10.43
N GLN A 12 21.58 48.81 9.47
CA GLN A 12 20.36 48.85 8.68
C GLN A 12 20.16 47.60 7.83
N LYS A 13 21.22 47.09 7.19
CA LYS A 13 21.19 45.84 6.45
C LYS A 13 20.84 44.64 7.32
N ARG A 14 21.47 44.55 8.51
CA ARG A 14 21.15 43.49 9.50
C ARG A 14 19.68 43.49 9.90
N LYS A 15 19.15 44.66 10.32
CA LYS A 15 17.72 44.82 10.68
C LYS A 15 16.80 44.44 9.52
N LEU A 16 17.12 44.87 8.30
CA LEU A 16 16.38 44.59 7.09
C LEU A 16 16.34 43.09 6.81
N ILE A 17 17.49 42.43 6.80
CA ILE A 17 17.57 40.98 6.50
C ILE A 17 16.81 40.22 7.59
N THR A 18 17.00 40.51 8.87
CA THR A 18 16.25 39.86 9.96
C THR A 18 14.74 40.01 9.77
N LYS A 19 14.26 41.22 9.51
CA LYS A 19 12.84 41.47 9.28
C LYS A 19 12.26 40.70 8.09
N HIS A 20 12.93 40.72 6.96
CA HIS A 20 12.42 40.12 5.72
C HIS A 20 12.68 38.62 5.61
N TYR A 21 13.89 38.17 5.95
CA TYR A 21 14.27 36.77 5.84
C TYR A 21 13.73 35.94 7.01
N THR A 22 13.92 36.39 8.25
CA THR A 22 13.53 35.58 9.42
C THR A 22 12.04 35.73 9.72
N SER A 23 11.53 36.96 9.88
CA SER A 23 10.14 37.18 10.29
C SER A 23 9.15 36.99 9.14
N LYS A 24 9.36 37.62 7.97
CA LYS A 24 8.48 37.53 6.81
C LYS A 24 8.73 36.29 5.94
N LYS A 25 9.72 35.46 6.29
CA LYS A 25 10.09 34.23 5.56
C LYS A 25 10.35 34.42 4.06
N GLN A 26 10.74 35.64 3.63
CA GLN A 26 11.11 35.90 2.24
C GLN A 26 12.38 35.19 1.83
N SER A 27 12.58 35.00 0.53
CA SER A 27 13.85 34.47 -0.01
C SER A 27 14.86 35.62 -0.22
N PHE A 28 16.14 35.30 -0.27
CA PHE A 28 17.16 36.30 -0.61
C PHE A 28 16.92 36.95 -1.97
N LYS A 29 16.33 36.20 -2.94
CA LYS A 29 15.94 36.74 -4.24
C LYS A 29 14.87 37.83 -4.12
N GLN A 30 13.80 37.57 -3.34
CA GLN A 30 12.74 38.54 -3.13
C GLN A 30 13.23 39.82 -2.40
N ILE A 31 14.14 39.65 -1.43
CA ILE A 31 14.76 40.78 -0.75
C ILE A 31 15.62 41.59 -1.74
N ALA A 32 16.40 40.88 -2.56
CA ALA A 32 17.27 41.50 -3.54
C ALA A 32 16.46 42.30 -4.61
N GLU A 33 15.38 41.76 -5.09
CA GLU A 33 14.45 42.40 -6.04
C GLU A 33 13.82 43.65 -5.41
N GLN A 34 13.39 43.56 -4.14
CA GLN A 34 12.73 44.66 -3.41
C GLN A 34 13.67 45.86 -3.16
N TYR A 35 14.96 45.61 -3.00
CA TYR A 35 15.96 46.62 -2.62
C TYR A 35 17.01 46.85 -3.68
N ASN A 36 16.74 46.47 -4.92
CA ASN A 36 17.59 46.63 -6.12
C ASN A 36 19.04 46.19 -5.90
N THR A 37 19.20 44.91 -5.59
CA THR A 37 20.52 44.29 -5.34
C THR A 37 20.54 42.83 -5.82
N TYR A 38 21.62 42.09 -5.53
CA TYR A 38 21.78 40.69 -5.90
C TYR A 38 21.55 39.75 -4.73
N ALA A 39 20.85 38.64 -4.96
CA ALA A 39 20.53 37.64 -3.94
C ALA A 39 21.79 37.12 -3.18
N ASN A 40 22.89 36.90 -3.91
CA ASN A 40 24.16 36.45 -3.35
C ASN A 40 24.79 37.49 -2.42
N LYS A 41 24.58 38.79 -2.68
CA LYS A 41 25.07 39.86 -1.79
C LYS A 41 24.28 39.84 -0.48
N VAL A 42 22.94 39.79 -0.55
CA VAL A 42 22.07 39.70 0.64
C VAL A 42 22.44 38.44 1.46
N ARG A 43 22.71 37.31 0.80
CA ARG A 43 23.11 36.07 1.48
C ARG A 43 24.45 36.21 2.19
N ARG A 44 25.47 36.80 1.52
CA ARG A 44 26.77 37.04 2.15
C ARG A 44 26.68 37.96 3.35
N ASP A 45 25.91 39.00 3.23
CA ASP A 45 25.66 39.94 4.35
C ASP A 45 24.93 39.26 5.50
N ALA A 46 23.94 38.38 5.21
CA ALA A 46 23.28 37.57 6.23
C ALA A 46 24.26 36.67 7.00
N VAL A 47 25.20 36.02 6.29
CA VAL A 47 26.27 35.23 6.92
C VAL A 47 27.19 36.14 7.76
N LYS A 48 27.62 37.28 7.22
CA LYS A 48 28.44 38.25 7.91
C LYS A 48 27.84 38.72 9.24
N PHE A 49 26.50 38.88 9.26
CA PHE A 49 25.79 39.35 10.45
C PHE A 49 25.32 38.21 11.38
N GLY A 50 25.73 36.95 11.14
CA GLY A 50 25.36 35.81 11.96
C GLY A 50 23.89 35.44 11.93
N ILE A 51 23.19 35.77 10.84
CA ILE A 51 21.78 35.37 10.65
C ILE A 51 21.73 33.94 10.17
N ASP A 52 21.01 33.07 10.88
CA ASP A 52 20.86 31.67 10.54
C ASP A 52 20.21 31.50 9.17
N ILE A 53 20.92 30.80 8.28
CA ILE A 53 20.43 30.49 6.93
C ILE A 53 19.66 29.18 6.94
N ARG A 54 18.43 29.24 6.47
CA ARG A 54 17.57 28.05 6.30
C ARG A 54 18.28 26.97 5.48
N SER A 55 18.16 25.71 5.90
CA SER A 55 18.57 24.57 5.10
C SER A 55 17.86 24.55 3.74
N GLN A 56 18.40 23.81 2.76
CA GLN A 56 17.71 23.65 1.48
C GLN A 56 16.31 23.07 1.66
N SER A 57 16.14 22.09 2.56
CA SER A 57 14.84 21.50 2.90
C SER A 57 13.86 22.52 3.44
N ASP A 58 14.28 23.36 4.40
CA ASP A 58 13.42 24.35 5.01
C ASP A 58 13.09 25.52 4.07
N ALA A 59 14.03 25.91 3.22
CA ALA A 59 13.79 26.88 2.16
C ALA A 59 12.74 26.37 1.16
N GLN A 60 12.80 25.07 0.79
CA GLN A 60 11.84 24.44 -0.09
C GLN A 60 10.45 24.31 0.57
N LYS A 61 10.38 23.85 1.83
CA LYS A 61 9.12 23.81 2.60
C LYS A 61 8.48 25.21 2.69
N THR A 62 9.30 26.22 2.99
CA THR A 62 8.84 27.62 3.07
C THR A 62 8.34 28.14 1.71
N ALA A 63 8.99 27.76 0.61
CA ALA A 63 8.56 28.15 -0.73
C ALA A 63 7.23 27.49 -1.15
N LEU A 64 7.02 26.23 -0.73
CA LEU A 64 5.76 25.51 -0.97
C LEU A 64 4.62 26.07 -0.10
N SER A 65 4.85 26.28 1.19
CA SER A 65 3.82 26.78 2.13
C SER A 65 3.40 28.22 1.82
N SER A 66 4.31 29.04 1.31
CA SER A 66 4.01 30.43 0.88
C SER A 66 3.44 30.54 -0.54
N GLY A 67 3.19 29.43 -1.24
CA GLY A 67 2.69 29.42 -2.60
C GLY A 67 3.68 29.89 -3.68
N ARG A 68 4.94 30.22 -3.32
CA ARG A 68 6.00 30.64 -4.28
C ARG A 68 6.41 29.54 -5.25
N ARG A 69 6.27 28.28 -4.84
CA ARG A 69 6.47 27.11 -5.69
C ARG A 69 5.27 26.19 -5.60
N LYS A 70 4.91 25.59 -6.71
CA LYS A 70 3.94 24.48 -6.73
C LYS A 70 4.70 23.17 -6.55
N HIS A 71 4.13 22.27 -5.78
CA HIS A 71 4.69 20.91 -5.68
C HIS A 71 4.64 20.25 -7.05
N PRO A 72 5.77 19.73 -7.60
CA PRO A 72 5.81 19.25 -8.98
C PRO A 72 4.84 18.08 -9.25
N THR A 73 4.53 17.30 -8.21
CA THR A 73 3.62 16.15 -8.29
C THR A 73 2.29 16.37 -7.58
N LYS A 74 1.98 17.61 -7.12
CA LYS A 74 0.68 17.88 -6.48
C LYS A 74 -0.45 17.61 -7.47
N ASN A 75 -1.39 16.77 -7.09
CA ASN A 75 -2.53 16.32 -7.90
C ASN A 75 -2.17 15.52 -9.16
N LYS A 76 -0.92 15.05 -9.30
CA LYS A 76 -0.53 14.11 -10.36
C LYS A 76 -0.49 12.71 -9.77
N GLN A 77 -1.25 11.80 -10.36
CA GLN A 77 -1.15 10.38 -10.05
C GLN A 77 0.00 9.77 -10.85
N HIS A 78 0.69 8.81 -10.25
CA HIS A 78 1.64 7.99 -11.01
C HIS A 78 0.89 7.13 -12.03
N THR A 79 1.53 6.89 -13.18
CA THR A 79 1.01 5.93 -14.16
C THR A 79 0.93 4.54 -13.55
N GLU A 80 0.06 3.67 -14.05
CA GLU A 80 -0.07 2.29 -13.55
C GLU A 80 1.25 1.52 -13.64
N ALA A 81 2.00 1.71 -14.73
CA ALA A 81 3.35 1.14 -14.87
C ALA A 81 4.31 1.60 -13.75
N THR A 82 4.26 2.89 -13.38
CA THR A 82 5.08 3.43 -12.29
C THR A 82 4.64 2.85 -10.94
N LYS A 83 3.33 2.77 -10.70
CA LYS A 83 2.78 2.18 -9.48
C LYS A 83 3.18 0.71 -9.33
N ALA A 84 3.08 -0.07 -10.42
CA ALA A 84 3.49 -1.47 -10.45
C ALA A 84 4.99 -1.63 -10.12
N LYS A 85 5.86 -0.83 -10.76
CA LYS A 85 7.31 -0.85 -10.49
C LYS A 85 7.64 -0.50 -9.04
N MET A 86 7.00 0.53 -8.49
CA MET A 86 7.15 0.90 -7.07
C MET A 86 6.69 -0.23 -6.14
N GLY A 87 5.55 -0.87 -6.46
CA GLY A 87 5.02 -1.99 -5.71
C GLY A 87 5.97 -3.18 -5.68
N LEU A 88 6.53 -3.58 -6.82
CA LEU A 88 7.53 -4.64 -6.92
C LEU A 88 8.78 -4.33 -6.07
N SER A 89 9.33 -3.11 -6.20
CA SER A 89 10.49 -2.68 -5.42
C SER A 89 10.21 -2.71 -3.92
N HIS A 90 9.03 -2.28 -3.48
CA HIS A 90 8.62 -2.39 -2.07
C HIS A 90 8.48 -3.84 -1.61
N HIS A 91 7.94 -4.72 -2.46
CA HIS A 91 7.81 -6.13 -2.15
C HIS A 91 9.19 -6.78 -1.93
N GLU A 92 10.13 -6.57 -2.85
CA GLU A 92 11.51 -7.05 -2.75
C GLU A 92 12.22 -6.53 -1.50
N THR A 93 12.10 -5.22 -1.23
CA THR A 93 12.67 -4.60 -0.01
C THR A 93 12.09 -5.25 1.26
N ARG A 94 10.78 -5.53 1.30
CA ARG A 94 10.13 -6.17 2.44
C ARG A 94 10.55 -7.63 2.60
N LYS A 95 10.73 -8.34 1.49
CA LYS A 95 11.20 -9.74 1.49
C LYS A 95 12.63 -9.85 2.03
N SER A 96 13.51 -8.94 1.64
CA SER A 96 14.93 -8.90 2.06
C SER A 96 15.16 -8.21 3.41
N GLU A 97 14.10 -7.68 4.05
CA GLU A 97 14.23 -6.94 5.32
C GLU A 97 14.69 -7.85 6.47
N SER A 98 15.69 -7.40 7.24
CA SER A 98 16.21 -8.16 8.38
C SER A 98 15.15 -8.37 9.49
N LYS A 99 15.35 -9.39 10.34
CA LYS A 99 14.46 -9.69 11.46
C LYS A 99 14.35 -8.50 12.43
N GLU A 100 15.46 -7.81 12.69
CA GLU A 100 15.54 -6.65 13.57
C GLU A 100 14.69 -5.49 13.06
N LYS A 101 14.77 -5.19 11.75
CA LYS A 101 13.94 -4.14 11.12
C LYS A 101 12.46 -4.50 11.16
N LYS A 102 12.11 -5.77 10.90
CA LYS A 102 10.74 -6.26 11.02
C LYS A 102 10.22 -6.06 12.46
N GLN A 103 11.04 -6.40 13.46
CA GLN A 103 10.70 -6.23 14.87
C GLN A 103 10.53 -4.76 15.26
N GLN A 104 11.45 -3.89 14.83
CA GLN A 104 11.36 -2.44 15.08
C GLN A 104 10.07 -1.85 14.52
N ARG A 105 9.69 -2.24 13.31
CA ARG A 105 8.45 -1.81 12.66
C ARG A 105 7.21 -2.31 13.41
N SER A 106 7.22 -3.57 13.84
CA SER A 106 6.16 -4.14 14.67
C SER A 106 6.00 -3.39 16.00
N ASN A 107 7.12 -3.10 16.66
CA ASN A 107 7.11 -2.35 17.93
C ASN A 107 6.58 -0.93 17.74
N LYS A 108 6.98 -0.26 16.65
CA LYS A 108 6.46 1.07 16.30
C LYS A 108 4.94 1.05 16.07
N ALA A 109 4.44 0.05 15.34
CA ALA A 109 3.00 -0.10 15.11
C ALA A 109 2.23 -0.36 16.42
N LYS A 110 2.77 -1.22 17.31
CA LYS A 110 2.19 -1.45 18.64
C LYS A 110 2.15 -0.17 19.48
N ALA A 111 3.23 0.59 19.49
CA ALA A 111 3.28 1.87 20.21
C ALA A 111 2.27 2.88 19.68
N GLN A 112 2.13 2.99 18.35
CA GLN A 112 1.12 3.84 17.73
C GLN A 112 -0.30 3.41 18.11
N TRP A 113 -0.59 2.10 18.09
CA TRP A 113 -1.88 1.58 18.55
C TRP A 113 -2.17 1.89 20.01
N GLN A 114 -1.18 1.74 20.89
CA GLN A 114 -1.32 2.06 22.32
C GLN A 114 -1.59 3.52 22.57
N ALA A 115 -0.95 4.42 21.78
CA ALA A 115 -1.11 5.87 21.89
C ALA A 115 -2.44 6.40 21.35
N MET A 116 -3.18 5.61 20.58
CA MET A 116 -4.50 6.00 20.06
C MET A 116 -5.54 6.06 21.17
N SER A 117 -6.47 7.00 21.06
CA SER A 117 -7.65 7.09 21.91
C SER A 117 -8.60 5.91 21.70
N ASP A 118 -9.45 5.62 22.68
CA ASP A 118 -10.44 4.54 22.56
C ASP A 118 -11.47 4.80 21.45
N ILE A 119 -11.79 6.07 21.20
CA ILE A 119 -12.67 6.47 20.10
C ILE A 119 -12.02 6.14 18.76
N GLU A 120 -10.74 6.48 18.54
CA GLU A 120 -10.03 6.15 17.30
C GLU A 120 -9.91 4.63 17.11
N LYS A 121 -9.60 3.88 18.17
CA LYS A 121 -9.57 2.41 18.13
C LYS A 121 -10.93 1.82 17.77
N SER A 122 -12.02 2.36 18.36
CA SER A 122 -13.39 1.94 18.05
C SER A 122 -13.74 2.20 16.58
N ASN A 123 -13.45 3.38 16.07
CA ASN A 123 -13.70 3.74 14.67
C ASN A 123 -12.95 2.84 13.70
N LEU A 124 -11.68 2.52 13.99
CA LEU A 124 -10.89 1.60 13.17
C LEU A 124 -11.45 0.18 13.20
N ARG A 125 -11.90 -0.30 14.37
CA ARG A 125 -12.56 -1.62 14.47
C ARG A 125 -13.87 -1.67 13.69
N GLN A 126 -14.71 -0.64 13.78
CA GLN A 126 -15.95 -0.56 13.01
C GLN A 126 -15.67 -0.56 11.49
N ALA A 127 -14.70 0.22 11.04
CA ALA A 127 -14.31 0.24 9.64
C ALA A 127 -13.81 -1.14 9.16
N ALA A 128 -13.01 -1.83 9.97
CA ALA A 128 -12.54 -3.19 9.67
C ALA A 128 -13.70 -4.19 9.60
N HIS A 129 -14.64 -4.15 10.55
CA HIS A 129 -15.83 -5.00 10.53
C HIS A 129 -16.72 -4.73 9.31
N GLN A 130 -16.90 -3.46 8.92
CA GLN A 130 -17.67 -3.11 7.72
C GLN A 130 -16.97 -3.61 6.45
N ALA A 131 -15.64 -3.48 6.37
CA ALA A 131 -14.87 -3.99 5.24
C ALA A 131 -15.00 -5.52 5.12
N LEU A 132 -14.95 -6.27 6.24
CA LEU A 132 -15.14 -7.71 6.26
C LEU A 132 -16.54 -8.12 5.79
N ARG A 133 -17.60 -7.43 6.27
CA ARG A 133 -18.98 -7.70 5.82
C ARG A 133 -19.16 -7.44 4.32
N ASN A 134 -18.57 -6.38 3.82
CA ASN A 134 -18.61 -6.06 2.39
C ASN A 134 -17.86 -7.11 1.57
N SER A 135 -16.67 -7.51 2.04
CA SER A 135 -15.84 -8.53 1.39
C SER A 135 -16.55 -9.88 1.32
N SER A 136 -17.20 -10.32 2.41
CA SER A 136 -17.94 -11.60 2.41
C SER A 136 -19.12 -11.63 1.45
N LYS A 137 -19.70 -10.46 1.08
CA LYS A 137 -20.84 -10.38 0.15
C LYS A 137 -20.41 -10.22 -1.30
N THR A 138 -19.33 -9.48 -1.54
CA THR A 138 -18.94 -9.03 -2.89
C THR A 138 -17.59 -9.57 -3.34
N GLY A 139 -16.94 -10.38 -2.53
CA GLY A 139 -15.57 -10.83 -2.71
C GLY A 139 -14.51 -9.81 -2.26
N SER A 140 -13.35 -10.31 -1.91
CA SER A 140 -12.17 -9.51 -1.54
C SER A 140 -11.58 -8.78 -2.75
N LYS A 141 -10.69 -7.83 -2.50
CA LYS A 141 -9.95 -7.15 -3.58
C LYS A 141 -9.12 -8.13 -4.40
N LEU A 142 -8.50 -9.12 -3.75
CA LEU A 142 -7.69 -10.12 -4.42
C LEU A 142 -8.55 -11.04 -5.29
N GLU A 143 -9.68 -11.55 -4.79
CA GLU A 143 -10.61 -12.37 -5.57
C GLU A 143 -11.08 -11.66 -6.84
N LYS A 144 -11.49 -10.38 -6.72
CA LYS A 144 -11.91 -9.57 -7.87
C LYS A 144 -10.80 -9.33 -8.88
N PHE A 145 -9.58 -9.08 -8.41
CA PHE A 145 -8.42 -8.93 -9.27
C PHE A 145 -8.12 -10.23 -10.02
N LEU A 146 -8.07 -11.36 -9.30
CA LEU A 146 -7.81 -12.68 -9.90
C LEU A 146 -8.90 -13.06 -10.91
N LEU A 147 -10.16 -12.83 -10.58
CA LEU A 147 -11.28 -13.06 -11.49
C LEU A 147 -11.12 -12.26 -12.79
N SER A 148 -10.84 -10.96 -12.69
CA SER A 148 -10.62 -10.11 -13.87
C SER A 148 -9.48 -10.62 -14.73
N LYS A 149 -8.36 -10.98 -14.12
CA LYS A 149 -7.19 -11.49 -14.83
C LYS A 149 -7.41 -12.86 -15.47
N LEU A 150 -8.14 -13.75 -14.82
CA LEU A 150 -8.52 -15.04 -15.39
C LEU A 150 -9.42 -14.88 -16.62
N ILE A 151 -10.40 -13.95 -16.56
CA ILE A 151 -11.27 -13.62 -17.71
C ILE A 151 -10.42 -13.02 -18.84
N GLU A 152 -9.52 -12.07 -18.54
CA GLU A 152 -8.60 -11.48 -19.52
C GLU A 152 -7.70 -12.53 -20.19
N ALA A 153 -7.28 -13.56 -19.45
CA ALA A 153 -6.49 -14.69 -19.95
C ALA A 153 -7.33 -15.75 -20.70
N GLY A 154 -8.65 -15.56 -20.82
CA GLY A 154 -9.55 -16.42 -21.59
C GLY A 154 -10.10 -17.64 -20.87
N TYR A 155 -9.96 -17.74 -19.54
CA TYR A 155 -10.55 -18.82 -18.76
C TYR A 155 -12.05 -18.65 -18.58
N LYS A 156 -12.80 -19.74 -18.63
CA LYS A 156 -14.23 -19.78 -18.27
C LYS A 156 -14.36 -19.87 -16.77
N THR A 157 -14.75 -18.75 -16.15
CA THR A 157 -14.81 -18.61 -14.70
C THR A 157 -16.23 -18.35 -14.21
N GLU A 158 -16.56 -18.86 -13.02
CA GLU A 158 -17.76 -18.51 -12.26
C GLU A 158 -17.32 -18.00 -10.89
N PHE A 159 -17.84 -16.82 -10.53
CA PHE A 159 -17.52 -16.15 -9.27
C PHE A 159 -18.54 -16.49 -8.20
N HIS A 160 -18.10 -16.75 -6.97
CA HIS A 160 -18.94 -17.10 -5.84
C HIS A 160 -19.94 -18.20 -6.18
N LYS A 161 -19.45 -19.27 -6.80
CA LYS A 161 -20.31 -20.36 -7.24
C LYS A 161 -20.91 -21.10 -6.06
N GLU A 162 -22.21 -20.97 -5.90
CA GLU A 162 -23.02 -21.71 -4.94
C GLU A 162 -23.49 -23.05 -5.54
N GLN A 163 -23.96 -23.96 -4.70
CA GLN A 163 -24.64 -25.22 -5.10
C GLN A 163 -23.79 -26.31 -5.75
N ILE A 164 -22.50 -26.11 -6.06
CA ILE A 164 -21.63 -27.22 -6.48
C ILE A 164 -21.56 -28.29 -5.38
N LEU A 165 -21.64 -27.88 -4.15
CA LEU A 165 -21.41 -28.69 -2.95
C LEU A 165 -22.73 -29.18 -2.30
N SER A 166 -23.69 -29.63 -3.10
CA SER A 166 -24.96 -30.27 -2.70
C SER A 166 -25.48 -29.90 -1.31
N ASN A 167 -26.58 -29.13 -1.21
CA ASN A 167 -27.30 -28.78 0.02
C ASN A 167 -26.53 -28.02 1.11
N THR A 168 -25.35 -27.53 0.83
CA THR A 168 -24.59 -26.68 1.74
C THR A 168 -24.59 -25.23 1.25
N LYS A 169 -24.58 -24.27 2.18
CA LYS A 169 -24.36 -22.84 1.87
C LYS A 169 -22.88 -22.54 1.59
N LEU A 170 -22.09 -23.56 1.27
CA LEU A 170 -20.68 -23.40 0.98
C LEU A 170 -20.50 -22.86 -0.45
N GLN A 171 -19.76 -21.79 -0.56
CA GLN A 171 -19.51 -21.05 -1.77
C GLN A 171 -18.04 -21.21 -2.16
N ILE A 172 -17.75 -21.45 -3.42
CA ILE A 172 -16.39 -21.43 -3.98
C ILE A 172 -16.09 -19.99 -4.42
N ASP A 173 -14.94 -19.43 -4.05
CA ASP A 173 -14.60 -18.05 -4.39
C ASP A 173 -14.51 -17.85 -5.91
N ILE A 174 -13.72 -18.68 -6.60
CA ILE A 174 -13.65 -18.69 -8.07
C ILE A 174 -13.62 -20.14 -8.56
N TYR A 175 -14.49 -20.49 -9.50
CA TYR A 175 -14.45 -21.78 -10.18
C TYR A 175 -13.99 -21.59 -11.62
N VAL A 176 -13.00 -22.38 -12.06
CA VAL A 176 -12.48 -22.41 -13.43
C VAL A 176 -12.98 -23.68 -14.13
N ALA A 177 -13.94 -23.51 -15.04
CA ALA A 177 -14.61 -24.63 -15.70
C ALA A 177 -13.68 -25.42 -16.64
N ASP A 178 -12.78 -24.72 -17.35
CA ASP A 178 -11.89 -25.35 -18.33
C ASP A 178 -10.94 -26.40 -17.73
N THR A 179 -10.60 -26.26 -16.45
CA THR A 179 -9.70 -27.16 -15.72
C THR A 179 -10.41 -27.91 -14.58
N ASN A 180 -11.72 -27.72 -14.41
CA ASN A 180 -12.51 -28.21 -13.29
C ASN A 180 -11.83 -27.92 -11.93
N THR A 181 -11.44 -26.67 -11.72
CA THR A 181 -10.63 -26.24 -10.57
C THR A 181 -11.39 -25.22 -9.74
N ALA A 182 -11.47 -25.47 -8.43
CA ALA A 182 -11.89 -24.51 -7.43
C ALA A 182 -10.70 -23.69 -6.91
N ILE A 183 -10.85 -22.39 -6.77
CA ILE A 183 -9.85 -21.49 -6.21
C ILE A 183 -10.45 -20.85 -4.95
N GLU A 184 -9.72 -20.93 -3.84
CA GLU A 184 -10.07 -20.35 -2.55
C GLU A 184 -9.01 -19.34 -2.13
N VAL A 185 -9.43 -18.19 -1.62
CA VAL A 185 -8.54 -17.12 -1.15
C VAL A 185 -8.64 -16.98 0.36
N ASP A 186 -7.68 -17.55 1.05
CA ASP A 186 -7.67 -17.65 2.51
C ASP A 186 -6.93 -16.47 3.15
N GLY A 187 -7.66 -15.62 3.85
CA GLY A 187 -7.10 -14.52 4.62
C GLY A 187 -6.44 -14.96 5.94
N PRO A 188 -5.84 -14.03 6.72
CA PRO A 188 -5.09 -14.35 7.94
C PRO A 188 -5.89 -15.11 8.99
N SER A 189 -7.22 -14.96 9.04
CA SER A 189 -8.10 -15.64 10.03
C SER A 189 -8.16 -17.16 9.86
N HIS A 190 -7.72 -17.71 8.74
CA HIS A 190 -7.63 -19.16 8.47
C HIS A 190 -6.34 -19.77 9.05
N PHE A 191 -5.33 -18.95 9.36
CA PHE A 191 -3.99 -19.38 9.76
C PHE A 191 -3.54 -18.82 11.10
N GLN A 192 -4.17 -17.76 11.57
CA GLN A 192 -3.82 -17.03 12.78
C GLN A 192 -5.05 -16.79 13.65
N ALA A 193 -4.87 -16.79 14.96
CA ALA A 193 -5.94 -16.53 15.92
C ALA A 193 -6.35 -15.04 15.98
N VAL A 194 -6.67 -14.44 14.81
CA VAL A 194 -7.07 -13.03 14.70
C VAL A 194 -8.27 -12.71 15.58
N TRP A 195 -9.19 -13.67 15.72
CA TRP A 195 -10.43 -13.58 16.51
C TRP A 195 -10.47 -14.59 17.67
N GLY A 196 -9.30 -15.03 18.13
CA GLY A 196 -9.15 -16.04 19.18
C GLY A 196 -9.01 -17.47 18.65
N ASN A 197 -8.48 -18.35 19.51
CA ASN A 197 -8.13 -19.74 19.15
C ASN A 197 -9.37 -20.57 18.75
N GLU A 198 -10.51 -20.37 19.41
CA GLU A 198 -11.75 -21.08 19.08
C GLU A 198 -12.25 -20.73 17.66
N SER A 199 -12.11 -19.47 17.27
CA SER A 199 -12.48 -19.02 15.93
C SER A 199 -11.55 -19.62 14.89
N LEU A 200 -10.25 -19.68 15.15
CA LEU A 200 -9.29 -20.35 14.29
C LEU A 200 -9.61 -21.83 14.12
N ALA A 201 -9.86 -22.55 15.21
CA ALA A 201 -10.21 -23.98 15.15
C ALA A 201 -11.49 -24.24 14.35
N ARG A 202 -12.51 -23.38 14.49
CA ARG A 202 -13.72 -23.46 13.67
C ARG A 202 -13.42 -23.23 12.19
N ASN A 203 -12.66 -22.20 11.83
CA ASN A 203 -12.31 -21.91 10.45
C ASN A 203 -11.55 -23.10 9.83
N GLN A 204 -10.56 -23.65 10.53
CA GLN A 204 -9.80 -24.81 10.06
C GLN A 204 -10.68 -26.05 9.84
N LYS A 205 -11.64 -26.31 10.73
CA LYS A 205 -12.61 -27.40 10.56
C LYS A 205 -13.51 -27.18 9.33
N TYR A 206 -13.97 -25.94 9.13
CA TYR A 206 -14.75 -25.59 7.94
C TYR A 206 -13.93 -25.79 6.65
N ASP A 207 -12.69 -25.37 6.65
CA ASP A 207 -11.78 -25.55 5.51
C ASP A 207 -11.56 -27.00 5.17
N GLN A 208 -11.30 -27.84 6.17
CA GLN A 208 -11.17 -29.32 5.97
C GLN A 208 -12.42 -29.92 5.36
N ASN A 209 -13.60 -29.61 5.87
CA ASN A 209 -14.87 -30.08 5.34
C ASN A 209 -15.09 -29.61 3.90
N LYS A 210 -14.82 -28.33 3.60
CA LYS A 210 -14.94 -27.75 2.27
C LYS A 210 -14.00 -28.41 1.28
N ASN A 211 -12.74 -28.64 1.68
CA ASN A 211 -11.76 -29.35 0.89
C ASN A 211 -12.23 -30.76 0.52
N GLY A 212 -12.74 -31.51 1.49
CA GLY A 212 -13.26 -32.87 1.26
C GLY A 212 -14.44 -32.90 0.27
N LEU A 213 -15.35 -31.92 0.37
CA LEU A 213 -16.49 -31.81 -0.55
C LEU A 213 -16.04 -31.45 -1.98
N ILE A 214 -15.11 -30.50 -2.14
CA ILE A 214 -14.58 -30.09 -3.44
C ILE A 214 -13.90 -31.28 -4.13
N ILE A 215 -13.03 -31.98 -3.41
CA ILE A 215 -12.30 -33.15 -3.93
C ILE A 215 -13.26 -34.31 -4.23
N GLY A 216 -14.24 -34.56 -3.35
CA GLY A 216 -15.27 -35.59 -3.54
C GLY A 216 -16.13 -35.38 -4.78
N LYS A 217 -16.24 -34.17 -5.28
CA LYS A 217 -16.88 -33.83 -6.56
C LYS A 217 -15.95 -33.96 -7.77
N GLY A 218 -14.74 -34.47 -7.58
CA GLY A 218 -13.76 -34.66 -8.66
C GLY A 218 -13.07 -33.38 -9.10
N MET A 219 -13.25 -32.26 -8.41
CA MET A 219 -12.57 -31.01 -8.71
C MET A 219 -11.14 -31.00 -8.13
N ARG A 220 -10.28 -30.17 -8.71
CA ARG A 220 -9.03 -29.75 -8.07
C ARG A 220 -9.28 -28.51 -7.22
N LEU A 221 -8.43 -28.31 -6.22
CA LEU A 221 -8.50 -27.15 -5.34
C LEU A 221 -7.16 -26.43 -5.35
N ILE A 222 -7.15 -25.14 -5.64
CA ILE A 222 -6.03 -24.23 -5.45
C ILE A 222 -6.35 -23.32 -4.27
N ARG A 223 -5.54 -23.37 -3.21
CA ARG A 223 -5.67 -22.48 -2.06
C ARG A 223 -4.62 -21.39 -2.11
N ILE A 224 -5.07 -20.13 -2.06
CA ILE A 224 -4.22 -18.96 -2.08
C ILE A 224 -4.18 -18.39 -0.65
N LYS A 225 -3.03 -18.52 0.00
CA LYS A 225 -2.79 -18.03 1.35
C LYS A 225 -2.39 -16.57 1.31
N GLN A 226 -3.32 -15.68 1.62
CA GLN A 226 -3.11 -14.24 1.70
C GLN A 226 -2.84 -13.81 3.14
N LEU A 227 -1.58 -13.66 3.54
CA LEU A 227 -1.20 -13.21 4.88
C LEU A 227 -0.93 -11.71 4.97
N ASN A 228 -0.69 -11.08 3.84
CA ASN A 228 -0.35 -9.66 3.75
C ASN A 228 -1.51 -8.85 3.18
N ASP A 229 -1.48 -7.53 3.42
CA ASP A 229 -2.44 -6.61 2.83
C ASP A 229 -2.38 -6.65 1.30
N TYR A 230 -3.54 -6.43 0.67
CA TYR A 230 -3.63 -6.35 -0.79
C TYR A 230 -2.72 -5.26 -1.37
N SER A 231 -1.98 -5.61 -2.42
CA SER A 231 -1.32 -4.66 -3.32
C SER A 231 -1.36 -5.21 -4.76
N ASP A 232 -1.47 -4.32 -5.75
CA ASP A 232 -1.55 -4.73 -7.16
C ASP A 232 -0.31 -5.54 -7.60
N ALA A 233 0.89 -5.16 -7.10
CA ALA A 233 2.12 -5.87 -7.41
C ALA A 233 2.11 -7.30 -6.87
N ARG A 234 1.64 -7.51 -5.64
CA ARG A 234 1.52 -8.84 -5.02
C ARG A 234 0.43 -9.65 -5.70
N ALA A 235 -0.72 -9.05 -5.96
CA ALA A 235 -1.81 -9.69 -6.67
C ALA A 235 -1.40 -10.19 -8.05
N LYS A 236 -0.55 -9.43 -8.76
CA LYS A 236 0.03 -9.86 -10.04
C LYS A 236 0.95 -11.08 -9.87
N LEU A 237 1.84 -11.08 -8.88
CA LEU A 237 2.70 -12.26 -8.62
C LEU A 237 1.90 -13.52 -8.26
N ILE A 238 0.81 -13.36 -7.51
CA ILE A 238 -0.11 -14.45 -7.21
C ILE A 238 -0.80 -14.94 -8.48
N PHE A 239 -1.25 -14.02 -9.34
CA PHE A 239 -1.88 -14.37 -10.61
C PHE A 239 -0.91 -15.13 -11.54
N ASP A 240 0.33 -14.65 -11.67
CA ASP A 240 1.35 -15.32 -12.50
C ASP A 240 1.54 -16.78 -12.06
N LYS A 241 1.67 -17.03 -10.74
CA LYS A 241 1.74 -18.40 -10.18
C LYS A 241 0.45 -19.20 -10.42
N LEU A 242 -0.71 -18.55 -10.31
CA LEU A 242 -2.00 -19.20 -10.53
C LEU A 242 -2.18 -19.62 -11.99
N ASP A 243 -1.80 -18.76 -12.93
CA ASP A 243 -1.85 -19.06 -14.37
C ASP A 243 -0.93 -20.22 -14.72
N ASP A 244 0.31 -20.22 -14.21
CA ASP A 244 1.26 -21.32 -14.38
C ASP A 244 0.66 -22.68 -13.92
N LEU A 245 -0.02 -22.70 -12.75
CA LEU A 245 -0.68 -23.89 -12.24
C LEU A 245 -1.85 -24.33 -13.14
N LEU A 246 -2.70 -23.39 -13.55
CA LEU A 246 -3.84 -23.69 -14.42
C LEU A 246 -3.39 -24.20 -15.80
N GLN A 247 -2.36 -23.61 -16.38
CA GLN A 247 -1.73 -24.08 -17.62
C GLN A 247 -1.12 -25.50 -17.42
N GLY A 248 -0.44 -25.71 -16.29
CA GLY A 248 0.11 -27.04 -15.95
C GLY A 248 -0.98 -28.11 -15.81
N ILE A 249 -2.14 -27.77 -15.25
CA ILE A 249 -3.32 -28.64 -15.17
C ILE A 249 -3.87 -28.94 -16.57
N LYS A 250 -4.05 -27.89 -17.39
CA LYS A 250 -4.58 -27.99 -18.75
C LYS A 250 -3.70 -28.84 -19.66
N ASN A 251 -2.39 -28.71 -19.52
CA ASN A 251 -1.38 -29.42 -20.32
C ASN A 251 -1.00 -30.78 -19.71
N ASN A 252 -1.66 -31.23 -18.63
CA ASN A 252 -1.37 -32.48 -17.91
C ASN A 252 0.07 -32.61 -17.38
N THR A 253 0.77 -31.49 -17.16
CA THR A 253 2.11 -31.49 -16.52
C THR A 253 2.02 -31.64 -15.01
N ILE A 254 0.86 -31.33 -14.42
CA ILE A 254 0.56 -31.53 -12.99
C ILE A 254 -0.23 -32.86 -12.87
N SER A 255 0.28 -33.78 -12.05
CA SER A 255 -0.34 -35.10 -11.84
C SER A 255 -1.81 -34.98 -11.40
N SER A 256 -2.65 -35.84 -11.97
CA SER A 256 -4.07 -35.96 -11.60
C SER A 256 -4.30 -36.39 -10.15
N SER A 257 -3.30 -37.03 -9.51
CA SER A 257 -3.33 -37.40 -8.10
C SER A 257 -3.18 -36.19 -7.16
N GLN A 258 -2.56 -35.12 -7.62
CA GLN A 258 -2.36 -33.89 -6.85
C GLN A 258 -3.63 -33.03 -6.87
N LYS A 259 -4.53 -33.30 -5.90
CA LYS A 259 -5.85 -32.67 -5.84
C LYS A 259 -5.86 -31.29 -5.19
N ILE A 260 -4.91 -30.99 -4.31
CA ILE A 260 -4.78 -29.70 -3.62
C ILE A 260 -3.44 -29.08 -3.96
N LEU A 261 -3.47 -27.83 -4.38
CA LEU A 261 -2.30 -27.01 -4.69
C LEU A 261 -2.33 -25.75 -3.82
N HIS A 262 -1.16 -25.21 -3.48
CA HIS A 262 -1.06 -24.04 -2.62
C HIS A 262 -0.23 -22.96 -3.28
N ILE A 263 -0.70 -21.71 -3.14
CA ILE A 263 0.03 -20.50 -3.50
C ILE A 263 0.17 -19.65 -2.22
N GLU A 264 1.36 -19.21 -1.91
CA GLU A 264 1.63 -18.28 -0.80
C GLU A 264 2.04 -16.91 -1.37
N ASP A 265 1.53 -15.82 -0.71
CA ASP A 265 1.82 -14.42 -1.06
C ASP A 265 3.15 -13.88 -0.48
#